data_b5a1365c54bf77b5a597d0a6520b5338
#
_entry.id   b5a1365c54bf77b5a597d0a6520b5338
#
_cell.length_a   1.000
_cell.length_b   1.000
_cell.length_c   1.000
_cell.angle_alpha   90.00
_cell.angle_beta   90.00
_cell.angle_gamma   90.00
#
_symmetry.space_group_name_H-M   'P 1'
#
loop_
_entity.id
_entity.type
_entity.pdbx_description
1 polymer ?
#
loop_
_entity_poly.entity_id
_entity_poly.type
_entity_poly.pdbx_seq_one_letter_code
_entity_poly.pdbx_strand_id
1 'polypeptide(L)'
;FRLRFGDFRTTAISEHGTVELENVYGTQTANGRTMAGRLTGNSNFGLLRTMKSQKPLEEVARAAQIVNVLADNQLLKESPARLLNGTSQLNYLPEFVAIKEGLQKIFEIWPAIRSRGSLYAPEARLNAGRVQTSAHFETDVPGLYCGGDMGGQTKSFVQACAAGMLAGRHIVCKETGLH
;
A
#
# COMPACT_ATOMS: atom_id res chain seq x y z
N PHE A 1 11.88 -6.55 7.20
CA PHE A 1 11.26 -7.87 7.36
C PHE A 1 9.82 -7.81 6.84
N ARG A 2 9.37 -8.83 6.10
CA ARG A 2 8.02 -8.96 5.56
C ARG A 2 7.55 -10.39 5.77
N LEU A 3 6.30 -10.56 6.18
CA LEU A 3 5.66 -11.87 6.28
C LEU A 3 4.82 -12.13 5.01
N ARG A 4 4.77 -13.41 4.62
CA ARG A 4 3.87 -13.92 3.57
C ARG A 4 3.28 -15.24 4.02
N PHE A 5 1.98 -15.38 3.90
CA PHE A 5 1.24 -16.61 4.22
C PHE A 5 -0.07 -16.66 3.41
N GLY A 6 -0.17 -17.66 2.55
CA GLY A 6 -1.29 -17.76 1.60
C GLY A 6 -1.42 -16.49 0.74
N ASP A 7 -2.61 -15.94 0.66
CA ASP A 7 -2.91 -14.71 -0.09
C ASP A 7 -2.53 -13.43 0.67
N PHE A 8 -1.98 -13.56 1.89
CA PHE A 8 -1.64 -12.43 2.75
C PHE A 8 -0.16 -12.11 2.70
N ARG A 9 0.12 -10.83 2.86
CA ARG A 9 1.47 -10.33 3.09
C ARG A 9 1.44 -9.09 3.97
N THR A 10 2.55 -8.84 4.69
CA THR A 10 2.74 -7.53 5.30
C THR A 10 3.55 -6.62 4.39
N THR A 11 3.40 -5.30 4.58
CA THR A 11 4.42 -4.34 4.13
C THR A 11 5.71 -4.55 4.94
N ALA A 12 6.77 -3.81 4.62
CA ALA A 12 7.92 -3.76 5.51
C ALA A 12 7.50 -3.21 6.87
N ILE A 13 8.05 -3.77 7.94
CA ILE A 13 7.86 -3.22 9.28
C ILE A 13 8.69 -1.96 9.39
N SER A 14 8.06 -0.86 9.76
CA SER A 14 8.70 0.42 10.00
C SER A 14 8.93 0.60 11.50
N GLU A 15 10.19 0.57 11.92
CA GLU A 15 10.57 0.95 13.28
C GLU A 15 10.34 2.45 13.48
N HIS A 16 9.99 2.85 14.69
CA HIS A 16 9.61 4.22 15.01
C HIS A 16 8.51 4.76 14.09
N GLY A 17 7.61 3.86 13.67
CA GLY A 17 6.57 4.16 12.71
C GLY A 17 5.45 5.01 13.28
N THR A 18 4.84 5.80 12.40
CA THR A 18 3.61 6.55 12.65
C THR A 18 2.57 6.16 11.61
N VAL A 19 1.30 6.34 11.93
CA VAL A 19 0.20 6.27 10.96
C VAL A 19 -0.35 7.68 10.80
N GLU A 20 -0.35 8.17 9.57
CA GLU A 20 -0.89 9.47 9.21
C GLU A 20 -2.17 9.32 8.41
N LEU A 21 -3.02 10.32 8.53
CA LEU A 21 -4.23 10.44 7.74
C LEU A 21 -3.88 11.09 6.40
N GLU A 22 -4.33 10.48 5.33
CA GLU A 22 -4.28 11.06 3.98
C GLU A 22 -5.70 11.14 3.42
N ASN A 23 -5.96 12.16 2.60
CA ASN A 23 -7.18 12.25 1.83
C ASN A 23 -6.86 11.99 0.36
N VAL A 24 -7.39 10.93 -0.19
CA VAL A 24 -7.20 10.54 -1.59
C VAL A 24 -8.55 10.56 -2.29
N TYR A 25 -8.77 11.57 -3.11
CA TYR A 25 -10.04 11.77 -3.84
C TYR A 25 -11.28 11.73 -2.94
N GLY A 26 -11.23 12.40 -1.79
CA GLY A 26 -12.33 12.46 -0.83
C GLY A 26 -12.43 11.25 0.10
N THR A 27 -11.55 10.26 -0.03
CA THR A 27 -11.49 9.08 0.83
C THR A 27 -10.40 9.25 1.87
N GLN A 28 -10.75 9.12 3.14
CA GLN A 28 -9.78 9.11 4.25
C GLN A 28 -9.06 7.76 4.28
N THR A 29 -7.74 7.78 4.23
CA THR A 29 -6.92 6.58 4.21
C THR A 29 -5.72 6.69 5.13
N ALA A 30 -5.27 5.56 5.66
CA ALA A 30 -4.08 5.48 6.48
C ALA A 30 -2.82 5.44 5.61
N ASN A 31 -1.76 6.10 6.03
CA ASN A 31 -0.42 5.92 5.51
C ASN A 31 0.56 5.67 6.65
N GLY A 32 1.13 4.46 6.67
CA GLY A 32 2.18 4.11 7.63
C GLY A 32 3.55 4.57 7.12
N ARG A 33 4.27 5.34 7.92
CA ARG A 33 5.62 5.80 7.58
C ARG A 33 6.54 5.90 8.78
N THR A 34 7.83 6.03 8.53
CA THR A 34 8.86 6.40 9.50
C THR A 34 9.33 7.81 9.19
N MET A 35 9.38 8.66 10.19
CA MET A 35 9.91 10.02 10.05
C MET A 35 11.37 10.04 10.50
N ALA A 36 12.24 10.58 9.65
CA ALA A 36 13.65 10.75 10.00
C ALA A 36 13.80 11.63 11.25
N GLY A 37 14.65 11.18 12.18
CA GLY A 37 14.95 11.93 13.41
C GLY A 37 13.86 11.91 14.48
N ARG A 38 12.72 11.25 14.26
CA ARG A 38 11.66 11.10 15.26
C ARG A 38 11.60 9.67 15.78
N LEU A 39 12.07 9.48 17.00
CA LEU A 39 11.98 8.19 17.69
C LEU A 39 10.59 8.07 18.33
N THR A 40 9.74 7.21 17.80
CA THR A 40 8.50 6.78 18.45
C THR A 40 8.73 5.42 19.10
N GLY A 41 8.02 5.11 20.18
CA GLY A 41 8.05 3.78 20.76
C GLY A 41 7.24 2.73 19.98
N ASN A 42 6.78 3.05 18.76
CA ASN A 42 5.86 2.24 17.98
C ASN A 42 6.51 1.73 16.71
N SER A 43 6.02 0.59 16.24
CA SER A 43 6.28 0.10 14.88
C SER A 43 4.96 -0.02 14.13
N ASN A 44 4.99 0.13 12.81
CA ASN A 44 3.81 -0.08 11.99
C ASN A 44 4.10 -1.01 10.80
N PHE A 45 3.06 -1.60 10.28
CA PHE A 45 3.04 -2.34 9.02
C PHE A 45 1.61 -2.42 8.49
N GLY A 46 1.45 -2.53 7.18
CA GLY A 46 0.17 -2.83 6.55
C GLY A 46 -0.01 -4.35 6.42
N LEU A 47 -1.21 -4.85 6.68
CA LEU A 47 -1.63 -6.20 6.34
C LEU A 47 -2.44 -6.14 5.05
N LEU A 48 -1.97 -6.82 4.02
CA LEU A 48 -2.50 -6.79 2.66
C LEU A 48 -2.96 -8.18 2.26
N ARG A 49 -4.09 -8.25 1.57
CA ARG A 49 -4.57 -9.46 0.90
C ARG A 49 -4.53 -9.26 -0.61
N THR A 50 -4.04 -10.27 -1.33
CA THR A 50 -4.11 -10.29 -2.79
C THR A 50 -5.49 -10.78 -3.21
N MET A 51 -6.17 -10.01 -4.04
CA MET A 51 -7.47 -10.36 -4.62
C MET A 51 -7.37 -10.30 -6.14
N LYS A 52 -8.11 -11.16 -6.82
CA LYS A 52 -8.31 -11.07 -8.27
C LYS A 52 -9.60 -10.29 -8.51
N SER A 53 -9.51 -9.26 -9.32
CA SER A 53 -10.66 -8.44 -9.71
C SER A 53 -10.50 -7.96 -11.15
N GLN A 54 -11.62 -7.79 -11.85
CA GLN A 54 -11.67 -7.14 -13.16
C GLN A 54 -11.67 -5.60 -13.03
N LYS A 55 -12.10 -5.09 -11.88
CA LYS A 55 -12.24 -3.65 -11.58
C LYS A 55 -11.57 -3.27 -10.25
N PRO A 56 -10.27 -3.52 -10.09
CA PRO A 56 -9.62 -3.42 -8.78
C PRO A 56 -9.69 -2.02 -8.16
N LEU A 57 -9.61 -0.96 -8.96
CA LEU A 57 -9.69 0.42 -8.44
C LEU A 57 -11.08 0.76 -7.92
N GLU A 58 -12.14 0.38 -8.66
CA GLU A 58 -13.52 0.62 -8.24
C GLU A 58 -13.84 -0.14 -6.95
N GLU A 59 -13.40 -1.39 -6.85
CA GLU A 59 -13.63 -2.22 -5.65
C GLU A 59 -12.89 -1.68 -4.43
N VAL A 60 -11.61 -1.29 -4.58
CA VAL A 60 -10.84 -0.70 -3.47
C VAL A 60 -11.43 0.65 -3.05
N ALA A 61 -11.81 1.50 -4.01
CA ALA A 61 -12.41 2.79 -3.71
C ALA A 61 -13.73 2.61 -2.96
N ARG A 62 -14.60 1.71 -3.44
CA ARG A 62 -15.88 1.39 -2.80
C ARG A 62 -15.68 0.86 -1.37
N ALA A 63 -14.79 -0.11 -1.18
CA ALA A 63 -14.53 -0.66 0.14
C ALA A 63 -13.98 0.40 1.10
N ALA A 64 -13.08 1.26 0.63
CA ALA A 64 -12.53 2.35 1.43
C ALA A 64 -13.59 3.38 1.83
N GLN A 65 -14.46 3.77 0.89
CA GLN A 65 -15.57 4.69 1.17
C GLN A 65 -16.56 4.12 2.19
N ILE A 66 -16.90 2.83 2.08
CA ILE A 66 -17.79 2.17 3.05
C ILE A 66 -17.15 2.20 4.46
N VAL A 67 -15.85 1.91 4.57
CA VAL A 67 -15.15 2.01 5.87
C VAL A 67 -15.20 3.42 6.43
N ASN A 68 -15.02 4.44 5.58
CA ASN A 68 -15.14 5.83 6.02
C ASN A 68 -16.55 6.14 6.52
N VAL A 69 -17.59 5.72 5.82
CA VAL A 69 -18.98 5.91 6.27
C VAL A 69 -19.22 5.24 7.62
N LEU A 70 -18.73 4.02 7.82
CA LEU A 70 -18.83 3.31 9.11
C LEU A 70 -18.05 3.99 10.25
N ALA A 71 -17.09 4.83 9.91
CA ALA A 71 -16.26 5.60 10.84
C ALA A 71 -16.62 7.10 10.86
N ASP A 72 -17.87 7.47 10.58
CA ASP A 72 -18.35 8.85 10.55
C ASP A 72 -17.51 9.77 9.64
N ASN A 73 -17.14 9.27 8.47
CA ASN A 73 -16.25 9.91 7.49
C ASN A 73 -14.85 10.23 8.02
N GLN A 74 -14.39 9.44 8.99
CA GLN A 74 -13.04 9.51 9.53
C GLN A 74 -12.23 8.26 9.18
N LEU A 75 -10.95 8.27 9.49
CA LEU A 75 -10.13 7.07 9.49
C LEU A 75 -10.54 6.18 10.66
N LEU A 76 -10.97 4.96 10.36
CA LEU A 76 -11.29 4.00 11.41
C LEU A 76 -10.03 3.69 12.24
N LYS A 77 -10.16 3.79 13.56
CA LYS A 77 -9.14 3.39 14.52
C LYS A 77 -9.77 2.57 15.61
N GLU A 78 -9.32 1.34 15.79
CA GLU A 78 -9.82 0.45 16.83
C GLU A 78 -8.76 -0.53 17.34
N SER A 79 -9.09 -1.25 18.42
CA SER A 79 -8.26 -2.38 18.86
C SER A 79 -8.43 -3.55 17.89
N PRO A 80 -7.34 -4.22 17.48
CA PRO A 80 -7.40 -5.41 16.65
C PRO A 80 -8.29 -6.54 17.26
N ALA A 81 -8.40 -6.59 18.57
CA ALA A 81 -9.25 -7.54 19.25
C ALA A 81 -10.75 -7.38 18.89
N ARG A 82 -11.21 -6.16 18.58
CA ARG A 82 -12.62 -5.92 18.21
C ARG A 82 -12.98 -6.63 16.90
N LEU A 83 -12.07 -6.60 15.92
CA LEU A 83 -12.28 -7.30 14.65
C LEU A 83 -12.38 -8.82 14.88
N LEU A 84 -11.53 -9.39 15.73
CA LEU A 84 -11.55 -10.83 16.03
C LEU A 84 -12.78 -11.26 16.82
N ASN A 85 -13.20 -10.45 17.79
CA ASN A 85 -14.34 -10.77 18.65
C ASN A 85 -15.70 -10.49 17.98
N GLY A 86 -15.71 -10.01 16.74
CA GLY A 86 -16.94 -9.73 16.01
C GLY A 86 -17.62 -8.41 16.39
N THR A 87 -16.99 -7.58 17.23
CA THR A 87 -17.57 -6.29 17.70
C THR A 87 -17.14 -5.09 16.85
N SER A 88 -16.29 -5.28 15.84
CA SER A 88 -15.95 -4.27 14.87
C SER A 88 -17.01 -4.14 13.79
N GLN A 89 -17.28 -2.94 13.35
CA GLN A 89 -18.14 -2.69 12.18
C GLN A 89 -17.55 -3.28 10.88
N LEU A 90 -16.24 -3.47 10.80
CA LEU A 90 -15.58 -4.12 9.67
C LEU A 90 -16.02 -5.58 9.47
N ASN A 91 -16.56 -6.24 10.50
CA ASN A 91 -17.06 -7.61 10.37
C ASN A 91 -18.27 -7.75 9.43
N TYR A 92 -18.94 -6.65 9.09
CA TYR A 92 -20.05 -6.64 8.12
C TYR A 92 -19.57 -6.53 6.66
N LEU A 93 -18.28 -6.31 6.43
CA LEU A 93 -17.70 -6.20 5.10
C LEU A 93 -16.99 -7.50 4.71
N PRO A 94 -17.40 -8.17 3.62
CA PRO A 94 -16.82 -9.44 3.19
C PRO A 94 -15.29 -9.38 3.01
N GLU A 95 -14.79 -8.26 2.53
CA GLU A 95 -13.36 -8.02 2.31
C GLU A 95 -12.58 -8.11 3.63
N PHE A 96 -13.16 -7.66 4.74
CA PHE A 96 -12.53 -7.66 6.05
C PHE A 96 -12.70 -8.97 6.82
N VAL A 97 -13.73 -9.76 6.50
CA VAL A 97 -13.85 -11.12 7.06
C VAL A 97 -12.61 -11.95 6.71
N ALA A 98 -12.15 -11.84 5.47
CA ALA A 98 -10.94 -12.53 5.05
C ALA A 98 -9.67 -11.94 5.70
N ILE A 99 -9.58 -10.61 5.91
CA ILE A 99 -8.46 -9.96 6.63
C ILE A 99 -8.32 -10.50 8.06
N LYS A 100 -9.42 -10.90 8.68
CA LYS A 100 -9.44 -11.50 10.01
C LYS A 100 -8.54 -12.74 10.12
N GLU A 101 -8.54 -13.61 9.11
CA GLU A 101 -7.66 -14.78 9.07
C GLU A 101 -6.18 -14.37 9.06
N GLY A 102 -5.85 -13.38 8.23
CA GLY A 102 -4.49 -12.83 8.19
C GLY A 102 -4.06 -12.21 9.51
N LEU A 103 -4.99 -11.52 10.19
CA LEU A 103 -4.73 -10.93 11.49
C LEU A 103 -4.53 -11.99 12.58
N GLN A 104 -5.26 -13.11 12.53
CA GLN A 104 -5.07 -14.24 13.45
C GLN A 104 -3.64 -14.82 13.32
N LYS A 105 -3.13 -14.98 12.10
CA LYS A 105 -1.74 -15.41 11.85
C LYS A 105 -0.71 -14.42 12.40
N ILE A 106 -0.97 -13.13 12.30
CA ILE A 106 -0.10 -12.11 12.89
C ILE A 106 -0.07 -12.26 14.42
N PHE A 107 -1.18 -12.56 15.07
CA PHE A 107 -1.25 -12.73 16.53
C PHE A 107 -0.58 -14.01 17.02
N GLU A 108 -0.54 -15.07 16.20
CA GLU A 108 0.27 -16.26 16.50
C GLU A 108 1.75 -15.91 16.59
N ILE A 109 2.23 -15.00 15.73
CA ILE A 109 3.64 -14.56 15.68
C ILE A 109 3.93 -13.50 16.73
N TRP A 110 3.00 -12.54 16.91
CA TRP A 110 3.14 -11.39 17.82
C TRP A 110 1.90 -11.20 18.69
N PRO A 111 1.72 -12.00 19.74
CA PRO A 111 0.52 -11.94 20.58
C PRO A 111 0.24 -10.57 21.21
N ALA A 112 1.30 -9.80 21.49
CA ALA A 112 1.18 -8.47 22.07
C ALA A 112 0.41 -7.47 21.21
N ILE A 113 0.38 -7.65 19.88
CA ILE A 113 -0.38 -6.77 18.98
C ILE A 113 -1.87 -6.83 19.29
N ARG A 114 -2.38 -7.98 19.72
CA ARG A 114 -3.80 -8.16 20.06
C ARG A 114 -4.28 -7.19 21.13
N SER A 115 -3.46 -6.95 22.14
CA SER A 115 -3.82 -6.15 23.33
C SER A 115 -3.25 -4.73 23.29
N ARG A 116 -2.13 -4.52 22.61
CA ARG A 116 -1.43 -3.23 22.61
C ARG A 116 -1.44 -2.53 21.25
N GLY A 117 -1.81 -3.23 20.18
CA GLY A 117 -1.87 -2.68 18.83
C GLY A 117 -3.06 -1.77 18.61
N SER A 118 -2.97 -0.92 17.60
CA SER A 118 -4.09 -0.19 17.03
C SER A 118 -4.24 -0.59 15.56
N LEU A 119 -5.46 -0.92 15.16
CA LEU A 119 -5.85 -1.16 13.79
C LEU A 119 -6.32 0.15 13.18
N TYR A 120 -5.79 0.49 12.02
CA TYR A 120 -6.25 1.62 11.20
C TYR A 120 -6.77 1.07 9.88
N ALA A 121 -7.90 1.57 9.40
CA ALA A 121 -8.49 1.17 8.12
C ALA A 121 -9.26 2.34 7.48
N PRO A 122 -9.28 2.40 6.16
CA PRO A 122 -8.50 1.59 5.23
C PRO A 122 -7.10 2.15 5.01
N GLU A 123 -6.18 1.34 4.48
CA GLU A 123 -5.05 1.83 3.71
C GLU A 123 -5.36 1.55 2.24
N ALA A 124 -5.68 2.60 1.47
CA ALA A 124 -6.08 2.48 0.09
C ALA A 124 -5.17 3.33 -0.81
N ARG A 125 -4.66 2.72 -1.87
CA ARG A 125 -3.90 3.42 -2.91
C ARG A 125 -4.68 3.39 -4.20
N LEU A 126 -5.27 4.54 -4.55
CA LEU A 126 -6.17 4.69 -5.69
C LEU A 126 -5.45 5.19 -6.96
N ASN A 127 -4.15 5.45 -6.88
CA ASN A 127 -3.31 5.89 -7.99
C ASN A 127 -2.63 4.68 -8.67
N ALA A 128 -3.38 3.92 -9.43
CA ALA A 128 -2.87 2.74 -10.15
C ALA A 128 -2.68 2.99 -11.65
N GLY A 129 -2.56 4.23 -12.07
CA GLY A 129 -2.19 4.56 -13.45
C GLY A 129 -0.84 3.95 -13.80
N ARG A 130 -0.76 3.30 -14.97
CA ARG A 130 0.50 2.79 -15.54
C ARG A 130 0.65 3.34 -16.94
N VAL A 131 1.70 4.10 -17.16
CA VAL A 131 2.07 4.53 -18.50
C VAL A 131 2.65 3.35 -19.25
N GLN A 132 2.15 3.09 -20.46
CA GLN A 132 2.75 2.07 -21.33
C GLN A 132 4.08 2.60 -21.87
N THR A 133 5.11 1.79 -21.72
CA THR A 133 6.47 2.12 -22.19
C THR A 133 7.16 0.86 -22.69
N SER A 134 8.19 1.06 -23.49
CA SER A 134 9.14 0.03 -23.87
C SER A 134 9.94 -0.48 -22.65
N ALA A 135 10.78 -1.49 -22.85
CA ALA A 135 11.71 -1.98 -21.82
C ALA A 135 12.73 -0.89 -21.38
N HIS A 136 12.88 0.17 -22.16
CA HIS A 136 13.77 1.30 -21.87
C HIS A 136 13.03 2.53 -21.37
N PHE A 137 11.77 2.39 -20.97
CA PHE A 137 10.91 3.46 -20.45
C PHE A 137 10.52 4.55 -21.47
N GLU A 138 10.73 4.35 -22.77
CA GLU A 138 10.21 5.22 -23.81
C GLU A 138 8.72 4.92 -24.05
N THR A 139 7.89 5.95 -24.12
CA THR A 139 6.46 5.86 -24.43
C THR A 139 6.22 5.65 -25.93
N ASP A 140 4.98 5.55 -26.34
CA ASP A 140 4.56 5.53 -27.76
C ASP A 140 4.89 6.87 -28.49
N VAL A 141 5.12 7.94 -27.73
CA VAL A 141 5.60 9.21 -28.28
C VAL A 141 7.13 9.17 -28.34
N PRO A 142 7.75 9.17 -29.54
CA PRO A 142 9.20 9.11 -29.70
C PRO A 142 9.91 10.23 -28.92
N GLY A 143 10.94 9.87 -28.18
CA GLY A 143 11.72 10.79 -27.35
C GLY A 143 11.09 11.15 -26.00
N LEU A 144 9.86 10.70 -25.72
CA LEU A 144 9.22 10.88 -24.41
C LEU A 144 9.42 9.65 -23.54
N TYR A 145 10.07 9.84 -22.40
CA TYR A 145 10.36 8.77 -21.44
C TYR A 145 9.55 8.96 -20.16
N CYS A 146 9.05 7.87 -19.58
CA CYS A 146 8.31 7.88 -18.33
C CYS A 146 8.82 6.78 -17.42
N GLY A 147 9.43 7.16 -16.31
CA GLY A 147 9.91 6.23 -15.27
C GLY A 147 9.55 6.73 -13.88
N GLY A 148 9.95 5.96 -12.86
CA GLY A 148 9.63 6.28 -11.49
C GLY A 148 8.22 5.88 -11.07
N ASP A 149 7.80 6.33 -9.88
CA ASP A 149 6.52 5.97 -9.26
C ASP A 149 5.33 6.50 -10.09
N MET A 150 5.48 7.67 -10.69
CA MET A 150 4.46 8.28 -11.59
C MET A 150 4.18 7.41 -12.82
N GLY A 151 5.18 6.68 -13.32
CA GLY A 151 5.00 5.74 -14.44
C GLY A 151 4.26 4.45 -14.04
N GLY A 152 4.03 4.22 -12.73
CA GLY A 152 3.36 3.03 -12.21
C GLY A 152 4.16 1.73 -12.34
N GLN A 153 5.40 1.80 -12.80
CA GLN A 153 6.25 0.63 -13.05
C GLN A 153 7.25 0.36 -11.92
N THR A 154 7.64 1.40 -11.20
CA THR A 154 8.59 1.32 -10.08
C THR A 154 7.93 1.83 -8.80
N LYS A 155 8.30 1.24 -7.65
CA LYS A 155 7.67 1.52 -6.36
C LYS A 155 8.68 1.81 -5.25
N SER A 156 9.93 2.08 -5.61
CA SER A 156 10.97 2.39 -4.63
C SER A 156 12.01 3.31 -5.25
N PHE A 157 12.72 4.04 -4.39
CA PHE A 157 13.80 4.92 -4.81
C PHE A 157 14.85 4.18 -5.69
N VAL A 158 15.30 3.00 -5.27
CA VAL A 158 16.29 2.20 -6.02
C VAL A 158 15.75 1.81 -7.40
N GLN A 159 14.49 1.38 -7.49
CA GLN A 159 13.88 1.04 -8.78
C GLN A 159 13.72 2.27 -9.68
N ALA A 160 13.34 3.42 -9.11
CA ALA A 160 13.22 4.66 -9.86
C ALA A 160 14.59 5.13 -10.41
N CYS A 161 15.66 5.03 -9.61
CA CYS A 161 17.02 5.31 -10.06
C CYS A 161 17.43 4.36 -11.19
N ALA A 162 17.19 3.06 -11.04
CA ALA A 162 17.51 2.08 -12.10
C ALA A 162 16.75 2.36 -13.40
N ALA A 163 15.46 2.72 -13.30
CA ALA A 163 14.65 3.12 -14.45
C ALA A 163 15.23 4.36 -15.15
N GLY A 164 15.62 5.38 -14.38
CA GLY A 164 16.27 6.58 -14.93
C GLY A 164 17.59 6.28 -15.61
N MET A 165 18.41 5.39 -15.03
CA MET A 165 19.67 4.96 -15.66
C MET A 165 19.45 4.22 -16.97
N LEU A 166 18.47 3.32 -17.04
CA LEU A 166 18.13 2.58 -18.26
C LEU A 166 17.61 3.53 -19.36
N ALA A 167 16.72 4.45 -19.01
CA ALA A 167 16.24 5.47 -19.94
C ALA A 167 17.37 6.36 -20.45
N GLY A 168 18.21 6.87 -19.55
CA GLY A 168 19.35 7.71 -19.93
C GLY A 168 20.35 6.99 -20.83
N ARG A 169 20.67 5.72 -20.54
CA ARG A 169 21.52 4.90 -21.40
C ARG A 169 20.89 4.73 -22.80
N HIS A 170 19.60 4.45 -22.86
CA HIS A 170 18.90 4.29 -24.14
C HIS A 170 18.93 5.58 -24.98
N ILE A 171 18.70 6.73 -24.32
CA ILE A 171 18.79 8.04 -24.98
C ILE A 171 20.19 8.23 -25.61
N VAL A 172 21.24 8.02 -24.81
CA VAL A 172 22.62 8.17 -25.29
C VAL A 172 22.91 7.23 -26.47
N CYS A 173 22.55 5.95 -26.36
CA CYS A 173 22.72 4.97 -27.43
C CYS A 173 21.98 5.39 -28.71
N LYS A 174 20.77 5.90 -28.57
CA LYS A 174 19.93 6.35 -29.71
C LYS A 174 20.51 7.57 -30.40
N GLU A 175 21.04 8.54 -29.65
CA GLU A 175 21.62 9.77 -30.17
C GLU A 175 23.03 9.56 -30.75
N THR A 176 23.82 8.64 -30.21
CA THR A 176 25.20 8.41 -30.60
C THR A 176 25.40 7.24 -31.58
N GLY A 177 24.35 6.44 -31.80
CA GLY A 177 24.42 5.21 -32.60
C GLY A 177 25.28 4.10 -31.95
N LEU A 178 25.62 4.23 -30.67
CA LEU A 178 26.35 3.21 -29.92
C LEU A 178 25.37 2.16 -29.38
N HIS A 179 25.68 0.88 -29.63
CA HIS A 179 24.90 -0.28 -29.15
C HIS A 179 25.55 -0.96 -27.94
#